data_f0decbd32c5db6cf41130108794fd387
#
_entry.id   f0decbd32c5db6cf41130108794fd387
#
_cell.length_a   1.000
_cell.length_b   1.000
_cell.length_c   1.000
_cell.angle_alpha   90.00
_cell.angle_beta   90.00
_cell.angle_gamma   90.00
#
_symmetry.space_group_name_H-M   'P 1'
#
loop_
_entity.id
_entity.type
_entity.pdbx_description
1 polymer ?
#
loop_
_entity_poly.entity_id
_entity_poly.type
_entity_poly.pdbx_seq_one_letter_code
_entity_poly.pdbx_strand_id
1 'polypeptide(L)'
;KALNAEKHTTVILTTHDMGDVDALCKRIVIIDKGTMLYDNSIENLKSFFGAYRTMRLRFTKQAEELTEEMLTRQAEELMADLKTQYLQVPSLSVSVCDDWIEVLLNEDEIPLMKVMGHIQETKRIYDVQLKEISTESVIKKIYDKEIK
;
A
#
# COMPACT_ATOMS: atom_id res chain seq x y z
N LYS A 1 -22.29 8.64 -11.56
CA LYS A 1 -23.21 8.28 -10.44
C LYS A 1 -24.64 8.73 -10.73
N ALA A 2 -24.91 9.97 -11.20
CA ALA A 2 -26.27 10.46 -11.49
C ALA A 2 -26.99 9.62 -12.54
N LEU A 3 -26.40 9.34 -13.69
CA LEU A 3 -26.99 8.52 -14.75
C LEU A 3 -27.37 7.09 -14.31
N ASN A 4 -26.60 6.49 -13.42
CA ASN A 4 -26.89 5.15 -12.89
C ASN A 4 -28.07 5.19 -11.91
N ALA A 5 -28.16 6.23 -11.08
CA ALA A 5 -29.24 6.39 -10.10
C ALA A 5 -30.60 6.72 -10.77
N GLU A 6 -30.59 7.52 -11.83
CA GLU A 6 -31.84 7.97 -12.49
C GLU A 6 -32.34 6.99 -13.55
N LYS A 7 -31.45 6.32 -14.27
CA LYS A 7 -31.83 5.50 -15.44
C LYS A 7 -31.58 3.99 -15.24
N HIS A 8 -31.16 3.55 -14.06
CA HIS A 8 -30.78 2.15 -13.78
C HIS A 8 -29.80 1.55 -14.82
N THR A 9 -28.96 2.40 -15.39
CA THR A 9 -28.03 2.00 -16.44
C THR A 9 -26.79 1.38 -15.82
N THR A 10 -26.39 0.18 -16.27
CA THR A 10 -25.11 -0.41 -15.91
C THR A 10 -23.99 0.30 -16.68
N VAL A 11 -23.03 0.84 -15.97
CA VAL A 11 -21.85 1.49 -16.54
C VAL A 11 -20.62 0.62 -16.27
N ILE A 12 -19.91 0.27 -17.33
CA ILE A 12 -18.63 -0.44 -17.25
C ILE A 12 -17.53 0.61 -17.48
N LEU A 13 -16.63 0.74 -16.51
CA LEU A 13 -15.44 1.59 -16.60
C LEU A 13 -14.22 0.71 -16.78
N THR A 14 -13.45 0.94 -17.81
CA THR A 14 -12.11 0.36 -17.99
C THR A 14 -11.10 1.46 -17.73
N THR A 15 -10.26 1.28 -16.73
CA THR A 15 -9.26 2.27 -16.33
C THR A 15 -8.08 1.57 -15.67
N HIS A 16 -6.95 2.24 -15.65
CA HIS A 16 -5.79 1.90 -14.83
C HIS A 16 -5.58 2.93 -13.70
N ASP A 17 -6.45 3.94 -13.61
CA ASP A 17 -6.45 4.93 -12.52
C ASP A 17 -7.28 4.39 -11.35
N MET A 18 -6.60 4.10 -10.24
CA MET A 18 -7.25 3.54 -9.05
C MET A 18 -8.07 4.58 -8.29
N GLY A 19 -7.80 5.86 -8.45
CA GLY A 19 -8.62 6.94 -7.92
C GLY A 19 -10.02 6.93 -8.52
N ASP A 20 -10.14 6.71 -9.84
CA ASP A 20 -11.42 6.55 -10.52
C ASP A 20 -12.16 5.30 -10.03
N VAL A 21 -11.44 4.20 -9.83
CA VAL A 21 -12.03 2.96 -9.32
C VAL A 21 -12.62 3.18 -7.92
N ASP A 22 -11.86 3.75 -7.00
CA ASP A 22 -12.32 4.03 -5.63
C ASP A 22 -13.50 5.01 -5.60
N ALA A 23 -13.50 6.02 -6.48
CA ALA A 23 -14.53 7.05 -6.49
C ALA A 23 -15.86 6.60 -7.14
N LEU A 24 -15.80 5.76 -8.16
CA LEU A 24 -16.93 5.51 -9.05
C LEU A 24 -17.49 4.08 -8.99
N CYS A 25 -16.65 3.09 -8.72
CA CYS A 25 -17.00 1.68 -8.81
C CYS A 25 -17.42 1.10 -7.45
N LYS A 26 -18.42 0.22 -7.46
CA LYS A 26 -18.78 -0.61 -6.30
C LYS A 26 -18.28 -2.05 -6.46
N ARG A 27 -18.19 -2.53 -7.70
CA ARG A 27 -17.71 -3.85 -8.07
C ARG A 27 -16.51 -3.69 -8.98
N ILE A 28 -15.52 -4.53 -8.80
CA ILE A 28 -14.30 -4.58 -9.59
C ILE A 28 -14.08 -5.98 -10.16
N VAL A 29 -13.65 -6.05 -11.40
CA VAL A 29 -13.18 -7.27 -12.04
C VAL A 29 -11.70 -7.06 -12.39
N ILE A 30 -10.83 -7.93 -11.88
CA ILE A 30 -9.40 -7.89 -12.17
C ILE A 30 -9.09 -9.03 -13.14
N ILE A 31 -8.48 -8.70 -14.26
CA ILE A 31 -8.12 -9.65 -15.31
C ILE A 31 -6.62 -9.55 -15.57
N ASP A 32 -5.95 -10.70 -15.61
CA ASP A 32 -4.55 -10.83 -16.03
C ASP A 32 -4.42 -11.96 -17.08
N LYS A 33 -3.75 -11.65 -18.19
CA LYS A 33 -3.47 -12.63 -19.27
C LYS A 33 -4.71 -13.43 -19.70
N GLY A 34 -5.85 -12.76 -19.77
CA GLY A 34 -7.11 -13.40 -20.17
C GLY A 34 -7.79 -14.23 -19.08
N THR A 35 -7.25 -14.26 -17.88
CA THR A 35 -7.82 -14.95 -16.72
C THR A 35 -8.40 -13.94 -15.73
N MET A 36 -9.60 -14.21 -15.24
CA MET A 36 -10.23 -13.41 -14.18
C MET A 36 -9.63 -13.81 -12.84
N LEU A 37 -8.96 -12.87 -12.19
CA LEU A 37 -8.32 -13.07 -10.90
C LEU A 37 -9.25 -12.71 -9.75
N TYR A 38 -10.12 -11.73 -9.93
CA TYR A 38 -11.04 -11.24 -8.92
C TYR A 38 -12.31 -10.72 -9.55
N ASP A 39 -13.45 -10.97 -8.92
CA ASP A 39 -14.77 -10.43 -9.31
C ASP A 39 -15.64 -10.31 -8.06
N ASN A 40 -15.61 -9.16 -7.42
CA ASN A 40 -16.45 -8.85 -6.26
C ASN A 40 -16.48 -7.34 -5.97
N SER A 41 -17.06 -6.94 -4.82
CA SER A 41 -17.07 -5.55 -4.38
C SER A 41 -15.67 -5.06 -3.99
N ILE A 42 -15.46 -3.74 -4.13
CA ILE A 42 -14.23 -3.09 -3.65
C ILE A 42 -14.10 -3.20 -2.12
N GLU A 43 -15.23 -3.14 -1.41
CA GLU A 43 -15.24 -3.29 0.06
C GLU A 43 -14.72 -4.66 0.49
N ASN A 44 -15.17 -5.74 -0.19
CA ASN A 44 -14.65 -7.08 0.06
C ASN A 44 -13.16 -7.20 -0.27
N LEU A 45 -12.72 -6.55 -1.36
CA LEU A 45 -11.30 -6.50 -1.71
C LEU A 45 -10.48 -5.83 -0.61
N LYS A 46 -10.92 -4.67 -0.12
CA LYS A 46 -10.25 -3.94 0.97
C LYS A 46 -10.29 -4.71 2.29
N SER A 47 -11.39 -5.38 2.61
CA SER A 47 -11.50 -6.16 3.83
C SER A 47 -10.59 -7.39 3.84
N PHE A 48 -10.35 -7.99 2.68
CA PHE A 48 -9.40 -9.11 2.53
C PHE A 48 -7.97 -8.71 2.91
N PHE A 49 -7.62 -7.45 2.68
CA PHE A 49 -6.33 -6.86 3.05
C PHE A 49 -6.42 -5.95 4.30
N GLY A 50 -7.47 -6.10 5.10
CA GLY A 50 -7.77 -5.21 6.22
C GLY A 50 -6.70 -5.18 7.31
N ALA A 51 -5.87 -6.20 7.43
CA ALA A 51 -4.73 -6.24 8.34
C ALA A 51 -3.48 -5.53 7.80
N TYR A 52 -3.45 -5.19 6.51
CA TYR A 52 -2.32 -4.45 5.95
C TYR A 52 -2.38 -2.97 6.32
N ARG A 53 -1.22 -2.44 6.72
CA ARG A 53 -1.03 -1.03 7.06
C ARG A 53 0.19 -0.49 6.33
N THR A 54 0.08 0.77 5.94
CA THR A 54 1.20 1.54 5.40
C THR A 54 1.59 2.61 6.41
N MET A 55 2.84 2.57 6.83
CA MET A 55 3.46 3.60 7.66
C MET A 55 4.36 4.45 6.77
N ARG A 56 4.04 5.73 6.64
CA ARG A 56 4.86 6.72 5.93
C ARG A 56 5.74 7.44 6.92
N LEU A 57 7.03 7.51 6.63
CA LEU A 57 8.05 8.03 7.53
C LEU A 57 8.87 9.12 6.85
N ARG A 58 9.23 10.14 7.62
CA ARG A 58 10.28 11.10 7.28
C ARG A 58 11.35 11.09 8.34
N PHE A 59 12.60 10.99 7.92
CA PHE A 59 13.78 11.00 8.79
C PHE A 59 14.50 12.35 8.81
N THR A 60 14.04 13.32 8.02
CA THR A 60 14.56 14.69 7.96
C THR A 60 13.46 15.71 8.22
N LYS A 61 13.85 16.83 8.81
CA LYS A 61 12.93 17.93 9.13
C LYS A 61 12.57 18.78 7.90
N GLN A 62 13.48 18.86 6.94
CA GLN A 62 13.35 19.69 5.73
C GLN A 62 13.17 18.79 4.52
N ALA A 63 11.92 18.65 4.05
CA ALA A 63 11.61 17.86 2.86
C ALA A 63 12.27 18.44 1.58
N GLU A 64 12.51 19.76 1.55
CA GLU A 64 13.09 20.48 0.40
C GLU A 64 14.56 20.13 0.14
N GLU A 65 15.26 19.53 1.11
CA GLU A 65 16.66 19.09 0.99
C GLU A 65 16.80 17.63 0.56
N LEU A 66 15.68 16.89 0.45
CA LEU A 66 15.67 15.47 0.12
C LEU A 66 15.73 15.27 -1.40
N THR A 67 16.82 14.68 -1.88
CA THR A 67 16.89 14.20 -3.25
C THR A 67 16.32 12.78 -3.34
N GLU A 68 15.86 12.38 -4.52
CA GLU A 68 15.36 11.03 -4.78
C GLU A 68 16.42 9.95 -4.44
N GLU A 69 17.70 10.24 -4.73
CA GLU A 69 18.81 9.35 -4.36
C GLU A 69 18.95 9.16 -2.84
N MET A 70 18.78 10.23 -2.07
CA MET A 70 18.85 10.17 -0.61
C MET A 70 17.68 9.36 -0.03
N LEU A 71 16.48 9.54 -0.55
CA LEU A 71 15.29 8.78 -0.14
C LEU A 71 15.44 7.29 -0.48
N THR A 72 15.90 6.98 -1.69
CA THR A 72 16.14 5.60 -2.13
C THR A 72 17.16 4.91 -1.23
N ARG A 73 18.28 5.57 -0.97
CA ARG A 73 19.32 5.04 -0.06
C ARG A 73 18.78 4.80 1.35
N GLN A 74 18.01 5.75 1.91
CA GLN A 74 17.41 5.60 3.23
C GLN A 74 16.41 4.43 3.27
N ALA A 75 15.64 4.25 2.20
CA ALA A 75 14.69 3.13 2.07
C ALA A 75 15.41 1.77 1.97
N GLU A 76 16.51 1.69 1.21
CA GLU A 76 17.33 0.47 1.09
C GLU A 76 17.99 0.10 2.43
N GLU A 77 18.57 1.07 3.12
CA GLU A 77 19.14 0.88 4.47
C GLU A 77 18.08 0.40 5.46
N LEU A 78 16.91 1.02 5.45
CA LEU A 78 15.79 0.62 6.31
C LEU A 78 15.31 -0.79 5.98
N MET A 79 15.18 -1.12 4.69
CA MET A 79 14.76 -2.46 4.27
C MET A 79 15.76 -3.52 4.68
N ALA A 80 17.07 -3.25 4.58
CA ALA A 80 18.12 -4.18 5.01
C ALA A 80 18.06 -4.43 6.52
N ASP A 81 17.89 -3.37 7.31
CA ASP A 81 17.74 -3.45 8.77
C ASP A 81 16.50 -4.26 9.16
N LEU A 82 15.33 -3.91 8.61
CA LEU A 82 14.08 -4.61 8.89
C LEU A 82 14.11 -6.08 8.45
N LYS A 83 14.71 -6.39 7.31
CA LYS A 83 14.90 -7.79 6.87
C LYS A 83 15.79 -8.59 7.81
N THR A 84 16.82 -7.97 8.36
CA THR A 84 17.71 -8.63 9.32
C THR A 84 16.98 -8.96 10.61
N GLN A 85 16.17 -8.02 11.09
CA GLN A 85 15.43 -8.16 12.34
C GLN A 85 14.19 -9.05 12.21
N TYR A 86 13.51 -9.00 11.05
CA TYR A 86 12.21 -9.63 10.81
C TYR A 86 12.23 -10.57 9.60
N LEU A 87 13.19 -11.51 9.57
CA LEU A 87 13.42 -12.48 8.48
C LEU A 87 12.18 -13.29 8.06
N GLN A 88 11.24 -13.49 8.97
CA GLN A 88 10.07 -14.35 8.76
C GLN A 88 8.77 -13.57 8.49
N VAL A 89 8.88 -12.28 8.15
CA VAL A 89 7.71 -11.43 7.86
C VAL A 89 7.69 -11.09 6.37
N PRO A 90 7.08 -11.94 5.53
CA PRO A 90 7.11 -11.78 4.07
C PRO A 90 6.34 -10.55 3.59
N SER A 91 5.33 -10.10 4.34
CA SER A 91 4.54 -8.92 3.98
C SER A 91 5.28 -7.59 4.12
N LEU A 92 6.42 -7.59 4.86
CA LEU A 92 7.17 -6.38 5.14
C LEU A 92 7.91 -5.90 3.90
N SER A 93 7.59 -4.70 3.46
CA SER A 93 8.26 -4.05 2.33
C SER A 93 8.46 -2.56 2.57
N VAL A 94 9.51 -2.02 1.97
CA VAL A 94 9.85 -0.60 2.03
C VAL A 94 9.92 -0.05 0.61
N SER A 95 9.32 1.11 0.39
CA SER A 95 9.32 1.82 -0.88
C SER A 95 9.44 3.33 -0.66
N VAL A 96 9.73 4.06 -1.72
CA VAL A 96 9.69 5.51 -1.73
C VAL A 96 8.43 5.96 -2.49
N CYS A 97 7.70 6.90 -1.93
CA CYS A 97 6.54 7.51 -2.55
C CYS A 97 6.57 9.02 -2.27
N ASP A 98 6.73 9.82 -3.32
CA ASP A 98 6.97 11.26 -3.21
C ASP A 98 8.22 11.53 -2.33
N ASP A 99 8.04 12.29 -1.25
CA ASP A 99 9.06 12.63 -0.25
C ASP A 99 8.97 11.78 1.03
N TRP A 100 8.30 10.62 0.95
CA TRP A 100 8.08 9.71 2.07
C TRP A 100 8.72 8.35 1.82
N ILE A 101 9.19 7.74 2.89
CA ILE A 101 9.52 6.31 2.92
C ILE A 101 8.29 5.58 3.45
N GLU A 102 7.77 4.66 2.67
CA GLU A 102 6.60 3.85 3.01
C GLU A 102 7.03 2.46 3.44
N VAL A 103 6.57 2.06 4.63
CA VAL A 103 6.71 0.70 5.15
C VAL A 103 5.35 0.05 5.14
N LEU A 104 5.18 -0.96 4.31
CA LEU A 104 3.99 -1.79 4.25
C LEU A 104 4.21 -3.05 5.08
N LEU A 105 3.23 -3.41 5.90
CA LEU A 105 3.24 -4.61 6.73
C LEU A 105 1.83 -5.16 6.92
N ASN A 106 1.75 -6.44 7.31
CA ASN A 106 0.51 -7.09 7.75
C ASN A 106 0.52 -7.22 9.27
N GLU A 107 -0.46 -6.61 9.94
CA GLU A 107 -0.57 -6.63 11.42
C GLU A 107 -0.88 -8.02 11.99
N ASP A 108 -1.38 -8.95 11.19
CA ASP A 108 -1.52 -10.36 11.59
C ASP A 108 -0.16 -11.08 11.67
N GLU A 109 0.86 -10.61 10.94
CA GLU A 109 2.21 -11.17 10.98
C GLU A 109 3.10 -10.45 11.99
N ILE A 110 3.01 -9.12 12.06
CA ILE A 110 3.78 -8.29 12.97
C ILE A 110 3.02 -7.01 13.36
N PRO A 111 2.92 -6.69 14.66
CA PRO A 111 2.32 -5.45 15.11
C PRO A 111 3.09 -4.22 14.58
N LEU A 112 2.37 -3.27 14.01
CA LEU A 112 2.93 -2.01 13.47
C LEU A 112 3.79 -1.29 14.51
N MET A 113 3.32 -1.22 15.75
CA MET A 113 4.03 -0.52 16.83
C MET A 113 5.37 -1.17 17.18
N LYS A 114 5.51 -2.48 16.97
CA LYS A 114 6.79 -3.18 17.16
C LYS A 114 7.82 -2.77 16.12
N VAL A 115 7.41 -2.69 14.86
CA VAL A 115 8.28 -2.22 13.77
C VAL A 115 8.65 -0.76 13.97
N MET A 116 7.69 0.08 14.33
CA MET A 116 7.93 1.50 14.59
C MET A 116 8.89 1.72 15.77
N GLY A 117 8.74 0.95 16.85
CA GLY A 117 9.65 0.98 18.01
C GLY A 117 11.09 0.66 17.61
N HIS A 118 11.29 -0.40 16.83
CA HIS A 118 12.61 -0.77 16.31
C HIS A 118 13.22 0.34 15.43
N ILE A 119 12.43 0.94 14.54
CA ILE A 119 12.91 2.04 13.69
C ILE A 119 13.34 3.24 14.54
N GLN A 120 12.60 3.57 15.60
CA GLN A 120 12.92 4.69 16.50
C GLN A 120 14.23 4.48 17.28
N GLU A 121 14.63 3.25 17.54
CA GLU A 121 15.91 2.94 18.19
C GLU A 121 17.12 3.25 17.29
N THR A 122 16.95 3.12 15.98
CA THR A 122 18.03 3.25 15.00
C THR A 122 18.00 4.58 14.23
N LYS A 123 16.83 5.16 14.04
CA LYS A 123 16.62 6.37 13.24
C LYS A 123 15.67 7.35 13.94
N ARG A 124 15.98 8.65 13.85
CA ARG A 124 15.08 9.68 14.34
C ARG A 124 13.93 9.91 13.34
N ILE A 125 12.70 9.64 13.77
CA ILE A 125 11.50 9.92 12.99
C ILE A 125 11.06 11.36 13.27
N TYR A 126 10.90 12.18 12.23
CA TYR A 126 10.40 13.55 12.32
C TYR A 126 8.91 13.66 12.06
N ASP A 127 8.41 12.82 11.16
CA ASP A 127 6.98 12.79 10.82
C ASP A 127 6.55 11.37 10.50
N VAL A 128 5.31 11.02 10.85
CA VAL A 128 4.71 9.72 10.61
C VAL A 128 3.25 9.86 10.23
N GLN A 129 2.85 9.14 9.19
CA GLN A 129 1.47 8.98 8.78
C GLN A 129 1.13 7.51 8.70
N LEU A 130 -0.01 7.13 9.26
CA LEU A 130 -0.54 5.78 9.14
C LEU A 130 -1.69 5.79 8.14
N LYS A 131 -1.64 4.86 7.18
CA LYS A 131 -2.67 4.70 6.16
C LYS A 131 -3.09 3.23 6.05
N GLU A 132 -4.32 3.03 5.68
CA GLU A 132 -4.76 1.73 5.17
C GLU A 132 -4.07 1.45 3.84
N ILE A 133 -3.98 0.18 3.47
CA ILE A 133 -3.45 -0.20 2.16
C ILE A 133 -4.27 0.45 1.04
N SER A 134 -3.60 1.03 0.06
CA SER A 134 -4.27 1.60 -1.10
C SER A 134 -4.82 0.50 -2.01
N THR A 135 -5.90 0.80 -2.75
CA THR A 135 -6.45 -0.12 -3.75
C THR A 135 -5.42 -0.51 -4.80
N GLU A 136 -4.53 0.41 -5.17
CA GLU A 136 -3.40 0.13 -6.08
C GLU A 136 -2.46 -0.93 -5.51
N SER A 137 -2.04 -0.78 -4.25
CA SER A 137 -1.17 -1.75 -3.58
C SER A 137 -1.84 -3.11 -3.42
N VAL A 138 -3.16 -3.14 -3.16
CA VAL A 138 -3.95 -4.37 -3.12
C VAL A 138 -3.93 -5.08 -4.47
N ILE A 139 -4.21 -4.35 -5.54
CA ILE A 139 -4.25 -4.89 -6.89
C ILE A 139 -2.86 -5.40 -7.31
N LYS A 140 -1.80 -4.67 -6.98
CA LYS A 140 -0.43 -5.12 -7.23
C LYS A 140 -0.13 -6.46 -6.56
N LYS A 141 -0.52 -6.63 -5.30
CA LYS A 141 -0.37 -7.91 -4.58
C LYS A 141 -1.15 -9.05 -5.24
N ILE A 142 -2.32 -8.78 -5.80
CA ILE A 142 -3.09 -9.77 -6.57
C ILE A 142 -2.33 -10.20 -7.82
N TYR A 143 -1.74 -9.26 -8.56
CA TYR A 143 -0.94 -9.55 -9.75
C TYR A 143 0.35 -10.31 -9.43
N ASP A 144 1.01 -9.97 -8.34
CA ASP A 144 2.23 -10.64 -7.89
C ASP A 144 1.98 -12.05 -7.31
N LYS A 145 0.71 -12.51 -7.31
CA LYS A 145 0.27 -13.82 -6.81
C LYS A 145 0.61 -14.08 -5.35
N GLU A 146 0.71 -13.04 -4.56
CA GLU A 146 0.89 -13.16 -3.10
C GLU A 146 -0.40 -13.63 -2.39
N ILE A 147 -1.48 -13.84 -3.16
CA ILE A 147 -2.71 -14.45 -2.68
C ILE A 147 -2.74 -15.89 -3.19
N LYS A 148 -2.52 -16.80 -2.30
CA LYS A 148 -2.87 -18.21 -2.47
C LYS A 148 -4.19 -18.50 -1.78
#